data_df7453c29aace4895b931762ed77a281
#
_entry.id   df7453c29aace4895b931762ed77a281
#
_cell.length_a   1.000
_cell.length_b   1.000
_cell.length_c   1.000
_cell.angle_alpha   90.00
_cell.angle_beta   90.00
_cell.angle_gamma   90.00
#
_symmetry.space_group_name_H-M   'P 1'
#
loop_
_entity.id
_entity.type
_entity.pdbx_description
1 polymer ?
#
loop_
_entity_poly.entity_id
_entity_poly.type
_entity_poly.pdbx_seq_one_letter_code
_entity_poly.pdbx_strand_id
1 'polypeptide(L)'
;MIKEIDSKRSNEMVDIYEVMKKYGQMMANQPYSVGEAAKMILQTSEGVFATRDGADMGKLEENDITQLELQALPIPKGDVKAVVYSQTPFCQRALREAKPFRACLDDMAQIFGHTAYIVDGRDSNKSMGKSLVKALKNNEGCFVLKGINKDGEGLGYTITMGRTLYEAVVAMTVLEKSAEVFFLAEKIGGSKPIPKWEAKVMRKKYKKKYSKAEEEVRLAEVK
;
A
#
# COMPACT_ATOMS: atom_id res chain seq x y z
N MET A 1 26.89 -27.81 -10.45
CA MET A 1 25.40 -27.73 -10.50
C MET A 1 24.77 -27.35 -9.17
N ILE A 2 24.98 -28.07 -8.04
CA ILE A 2 24.42 -27.69 -6.72
C ILE A 2 24.99 -26.37 -6.21
N LYS A 3 26.31 -26.13 -6.32
CA LYS A 3 26.96 -24.87 -5.91
C LYS A 3 26.55 -23.65 -6.74
N GLU A 4 26.21 -23.82 -8.02
CA GLU A 4 25.69 -22.72 -8.87
C GLU A 4 24.26 -22.34 -8.51
N ILE A 5 23.44 -23.30 -8.11
CA ILE A 5 22.06 -23.06 -7.65
C ILE A 5 22.07 -22.31 -6.33
N ASP A 6 22.96 -22.67 -5.40
CA ASP A 6 23.10 -21.97 -4.11
C ASP A 6 23.64 -20.55 -4.25
N SER A 7 24.62 -20.33 -5.14
CA SER A 7 25.15 -18.97 -5.37
C SER A 7 24.15 -18.05 -6.06
N LYS A 8 23.35 -18.58 -6.97
CA LYS A 8 22.29 -17.80 -7.64
C LYS A 8 21.18 -17.45 -6.66
N ARG A 9 20.78 -18.40 -5.81
CA ARG A 9 19.76 -18.18 -4.77
C ARG A 9 20.23 -17.18 -3.70
N SER A 10 21.49 -17.20 -3.30
CA SER A 10 22.07 -16.21 -2.37
C SER A 10 22.14 -14.80 -2.97
N ASN A 11 22.49 -14.65 -4.25
CA ASN A 11 22.51 -13.35 -4.92
C ASN A 11 21.11 -12.74 -5.08
N GLU A 12 20.10 -13.57 -5.39
CA GLU A 12 18.70 -13.12 -5.53
C GLU A 12 18.07 -12.76 -4.17
N MET A 13 18.41 -13.46 -3.08
CA MET A 13 18.01 -13.09 -1.72
C MET A 13 18.64 -11.77 -1.24
N VAL A 14 19.89 -11.52 -1.58
CA VAL A 14 20.59 -10.25 -1.30
C VAL A 14 19.89 -9.09 -2.02
N ASP A 15 19.44 -9.31 -3.26
CA ASP A 15 18.75 -8.30 -4.05
C ASP A 15 17.36 -7.96 -3.45
N ILE A 16 16.59 -8.96 -3.03
CA ILE A 16 15.29 -8.76 -2.36
C ILE A 16 15.44 -7.96 -1.06
N TYR A 17 16.46 -8.26 -0.26
CA TYR A 17 16.76 -7.53 0.96
C TYR A 17 17.07 -6.05 0.68
N GLU A 18 17.97 -5.77 -0.26
CA GLU A 18 18.34 -4.39 -0.63
C GLU A 18 17.14 -3.61 -1.19
N VAL A 19 16.29 -4.26 -2.00
CA VAL A 19 15.04 -3.66 -2.50
C VAL A 19 14.10 -3.31 -1.34
N MET A 20 13.85 -4.24 -0.42
CA MET A 20 12.96 -3.99 0.71
C MET A 20 13.53 -2.94 1.66
N LYS A 21 14.82 -2.95 1.93
CA LYS A 21 15.53 -1.96 2.73
C LYS A 21 15.41 -0.55 2.12
N LYS A 22 15.65 -0.41 0.82
CA LYS A 22 15.49 0.85 0.08
C LYS A 22 14.08 1.45 0.26
N TYR A 23 13.05 0.64 0.07
CA TYR A 23 11.68 1.13 0.20
C TYR A 23 11.20 1.28 1.64
N GLY A 24 11.74 0.52 2.58
CA GLY A 24 11.59 0.75 4.01
C GLY A 24 12.12 2.11 4.42
N GLN A 25 13.34 2.45 3.99
CA GLN A 25 13.92 3.78 4.18
C GLN A 25 13.09 4.88 3.53
N MET A 26 12.55 4.64 2.33
CA MET A 26 11.65 5.59 1.67
C MET A 26 10.37 5.83 2.49
N MET A 27 9.81 4.80 3.14
CA MET A 27 8.68 4.95 4.05
C MET A 27 9.07 5.72 5.31
N ALA A 28 10.20 5.39 5.93
CA ALA A 28 10.66 6.01 7.17
C ALA A 28 11.07 7.49 6.97
N ASN A 29 11.55 7.86 5.80
CA ASN A 29 11.95 9.23 5.45
C ASN A 29 10.77 10.15 5.10
N GLN A 30 9.51 9.71 5.25
CA GLN A 30 8.37 10.58 5.13
C GLN A 30 8.35 11.61 6.28
N PRO A 31 7.77 12.82 6.09
CA PRO A 31 7.68 13.83 7.14
C PRO A 31 6.68 13.48 8.26
N TYR A 32 6.16 12.27 8.27
CA TYR A 32 5.19 11.72 9.23
C TYR A 32 5.52 10.27 9.57
N SER A 33 5.04 9.80 10.72
CA SER A 33 5.18 8.39 11.11
C SER A 33 4.33 7.49 10.22
N VAL A 34 4.89 6.36 9.79
CA VAL A 34 4.15 5.30 9.09
C VAL A 34 3.47 4.31 10.04
N GLY A 35 3.73 4.46 11.37
CA GLY A 35 3.16 3.65 12.44
C GLY A 35 3.92 2.36 12.71
N GLU A 36 3.74 1.83 13.92
CA GLU A 36 4.40 0.58 14.38
C GLU A 36 3.90 -0.67 13.64
N ALA A 37 2.69 -0.62 13.07
CA ALA A 37 2.14 -1.71 12.25
C ALA A 37 2.51 -1.58 10.77
N ALA A 38 3.50 -0.75 10.43
CA ALA A 38 4.01 -0.66 9.07
C ALA A 38 4.60 -2.01 8.63
N LYS A 39 4.24 -2.43 7.42
CA LYS A 39 4.67 -3.71 6.86
C LYS A 39 4.74 -3.64 5.35
N MET A 40 5.74 -4.26 4.79
CA MET A 40 5.84 -4.45 3.35
C MET A 40 5.74 -5.93 2.99
N ILE A 41 5.12 -6.20 1.86
CA ILE A 41 5.04 -7.55 1.28
C ILE A 41 5.40 -7.42 -0.19
N LEU A 42 6.27 -8.29 -0.67
CA LEU A 42 6.72 -8.36 -2.05
C LEU A 42 6.60 -9.78 -2.59
N GLN A 43 5.92 -9.94 -3.70
CA GLN A 43 5.84 -11.21 -4.46
C GLN A 43 6.85 -11.17 -5.61
N THR A 44 7.70 -12.17 -5.67
CA THR A 44 8.70 -12.39 -6.73
C THR A 44 8.48 -13.75 -7.40
N SER A 45 9.35 -14.10 -8.35
CA SER A 45 9.41 -15.47 -8.94
C SER A 45 9.80 -16.53 -7.91
N GLU A 46 10.50 -16.14 -6.83
CA GLU A 46 11.03 -17.05 -5.81
C GLU A 46 10.08 -17.27 -4.63
N GLY A 47 9.07 -16.42 -4.49
CA GLY A 47 8.12 -16.52 -3.40
C GLY A 47 7.56 -15.19 -2.96
N VAL A 48 7.00 -15.18 -1.77
CA VAL A 48 6.45 -13.99 -1.12
C VAL A 48 7.31 -13.66 0.08
N PHE A 49 7.79 -12.42 0.13
CA PHE A 49 8.64 -11.91 1.20
C PHE A 49 7.88 -10.82 1.95
N ALA A 50 8.05 -10.78 3.25
CA ALA A 50 7.42 -9.77 4.10
C ALA A 50 8.36 -9.29 5.21
N THR A 51 8.25 -8.02 5.57
CA THR A 51 8.85 -7.53 6.81
C THR A 51 8.10 -8.11 8.01
N ARG A 52 8.82 -8.38 9.09
CA ARG A 52 8.22 -8.82 10.35
C ARG A 52 7.36 -7.72 10.96
N ASP A 53 6.39 -8.11 11.77
CA ASP A 53 5.57 -7.18 12.53
C ASP A 53 6.46 -6.42 13.53
N GLY A 54 6.32 -5.09 13.56
CA GLY A 54 7.10 -4.21 14.42
C GLY A 54 8.55 -3.93 13.95
N ALA A 55 8.93 -4.35 12.73
CA ALA A 55 10.25 -4.01 12.19
C ALA A 55 10.37 -2.50 11.95
N ASP A 56 11.54 -1.94 12.26
CA ASP A 56 11.85 -0.54 11.96
C ASP A 56 12.10 -0.38 10.45
N MET A 57 11.15 0.23 9.74
CA MET A 57 11.24 0.42 8.29
C MET A 57 12.50 1.20 7.88
N GLY A 58 13.00 2.09 8.73
CA GLY A 58 14.22 2.88 8.46
C GLY A 58 15.53 2.13 8.66
N LYS A 59 15.48 0.99 9.36
CA LYS A 59 16.67 0.22 9.77
C LYS A 59 16.47 -1.28 9.60
N LEU A 60 15.84 -1.67 8.50
CA LEU A 60 15.60 -3.08 8.22
C LEU A 60 16.91 -3.86 8.14
N GLU A 61 16.95 -4.96 8.88
CA GLU A 61 18.01 -5.96 8.85
C GLU A 61 17.51 -7.22 8.12
N GLU A 62 18.43 -8.07 7.71
CA GLU A 62 18.12 -9.29 6.96
C GLU A 62 17.13 -10.21 7.71
N ASN A 63 17.27 -10.28 9.04
CA ASN A 63 16.39 -11.02 9.92
C ASN A 63 14.98 -10.44 10.06
N ASP A 64 14.74 -9.22 9.59
CA ASP A 64 13.43 -8.60 9.60
C ASP A 64 12.59 -9.00 8.38
N ILE A 65 13.19 -9.71 7.42
CA ILE A 65 12.52 -10.15 6.20
C ILE A 65 12.34 -11.67 6.27
N THR A 66 11.10 -12.12 6.11
CA THR A 66 10.73 -13.52 6.14
C THR A 66 10.05 -13.93 4.84
N GLN A 67 10.34 -15.13 4.37
CA GLN A 67 9.60 -15.73 3.28
C GLN A 67 8.30 -16.34 3.82
N LEU A 68 7.18 -15.97 3.19
CA LEU A 68 5.84 -16.45 3.55
C LEU A 68 5.38 -17.54 2.60
N GLU A 69 4.53 -18.44 3.08
CA GLU A 69 3.81 -19.36 2.21
C GLU A 69 2.82 -18.59 1.31
N LEU A 70 2.74 -18.95 0.05
CA LEU A 70 1.95 -18.29 -0.99
C LEU A 70 0.44 -18.15 -0.68
N GLN A 71 -0.09 -18.92 0.26
CA GLN A 71 -1.52 -18.94 0.62
C GLN A 71 -1.91 -17.87 1.66
N ALA A 72 -0.94 -17.15 2.23
CA ALA A 72 -1.16 -16.30 3.40
C ALA A 72 -1.71 -14.90 3.09
N LEU A 73 -1.81 -14.49 1.81
CA LEU A 73 -2.16 -13.12 1.46
C LEU A 73 -3.44 -13.00 0.66
N PRO A 74 -4.38 -12.15 1.08
CA PRO A 74 -5.52 -11.74 0.28
C PRO A 74 -5.09 -10.73 -0.80
N ILE A 75 -4.06 -11.05 -1.59
CA ILE A 75 -3.67 -10.22 -2.74
C ILE A 75 -4.67 -10.45 -3.85
N PRO A 76 -5.27 -9.42 -4.43
CA PRO A 76 -6.10 -9.55 -5.61
C PRO A 76 -5.31 -10.21 -6.74
N LYS A 77 -5.93 -11.15 -7.44
CA LYS A 77 -5.34 -11.76 -8.65
C LYS A 77 -5.10 -10.65 -9.69
N GLY A 78 -3.94 -10.64 -10.30
CA GLY A 78 -3.56 -9.66 -11.34
C GLY A 78 -2.11 -9.22 -11.20
N ASP A 79 -1.82 -8.02 -11.67
CA ASP A 79 -0.45 -7.48 -11.72
C ASP A 79 0.09 -6.97 -10.37
N VAL A 80 -0.70 -7.08 -9.29
CA VAL A 80 -0.25 -6.66 -7.95
C VAL A 80 0.80 -7.63 -7.43
N LYS A 81 1.96 -7.09 -7.10
CA LYS A 81 3.09 -7.84 -6.54
C LYS A 81 3.61 -7.28 -5.23
N ALA A 82 3.18 -6.07 -4.87
CA ALA A 82 3.60 -5.42 -3.64
C ALA A 82 2.42 -4.88 -2.85
N VAL A 83 2.51 -4.98 -1.53
CA VAL A 83 1.51 -4.48 -0.60
C VAL A 83 2.23 -3.77 0.55
N VAL A 84 1.72 -2.60 0.92
CA VAL A 84 2.19 -1.82 2.06
C VAL A 84 1.05 -1.63 3.05
N TYR A 85 1.32 -1.91 4.31
CA TYR A 85 0.46 -1.58 5.45
C TYR A 85 1.04 -0.38 6.16
N SER A 86 0.20 0.56 6.57
CA SER A 86 0.63 1.75 7.30
C SER A 86 -0.44 2.30 8.23
N GLN A 87 -0.01 3.16 9.17
CA GLN A 87 -0.86 3.86 10.13
C GLN A 87 -0.50 5.35 10.13
N THR A 88 -0.52 5.97 8.98
CA THR A 88 -0.18 7.38 8.82
C THR A 88 -1.23 8.31 9.44
N PRO A 89 -0.87 9.51 9.97
CA PRO A 89 -1.70 10.31 10.87
C PRO A 89 -3.08 10.69 10.33
N PHE A 90 -3.17 11.23 9.11
CA PHE A 90 -4.45 11.65 8.54
C PHE A 90 -5.29 10.47 8.06
N CYS A 91 -4.64 9.37 7.60
CA CYS A 91 -5.33 8.13 7.33
C CYS A 91 -5.91 7.52 8.61
N GLN A 92 -5.19 7.57 9.75
CA GLN A 92 -5.74 7.15 11.04
C GLN A 92 -6.92 8.03 11.48
N ARG A 93 -6.89 9.32 11.17
CA ARG A 93 -8.03 10.19 11.41
C ARG A 93 -9.25 9.77 10.57
N ALA A 94 -9.06 9.48 9.28
CA ALA A 94 -10.13 9.00 8.41
C ALA A 94 -10.77 7.69 8.93
N LEU A 95 -9.95 6.81 9.49
CA LEU A 95 -10.39 5.57 10.11
C LEU A 95 -11.20 5.82 11.38
N ARG A 96 -10.73 6.68 12.29
CA ARG A 96 -11.46 7.03 13.53
C ARG A 96 -12.82 7.68 13.25
N GLU A 97 -12.87 8.56 12.25
CA GLU A 97 -14.11 9.23 11.87
C GLU A 97 -15.01 8.33 10.98
N ALA A 98 -14.53 7.14 10.59
CA ALA A 98 -15.19 6.23 9.63
C ALA A 98 -15.71 6.96 8.38
N LYS A 99 -14.94 7.97 7.92
CA LYS A 99 -15.34 8.91 6.88
C LYS A 99 -14.61 8.64 5.57
N PRO A 100 -15.26 7.99 4.59
CA PRO A 100 -14.70 7.88 3.25
C PRO A 100 -14.65 9.27 2.62
N PHE A 101 -13.58 9.57 1.88
CA PHE A 101 -13.44 10.84 1.20
C PHE A 101 -13.23 10.68 -0.30
N ARG A 102 -13.55 11.74 -1.03
CA ARG A 102 -13.47 11.79 -2.48
C ARG A 102 -12.20 12.49 -2.92
N ALA A 103 -11.71 12.12 -4.10
CA ALA A 103 -10.54 12.74 -4.67
C ALA A 103 -10.75 14.24 -4.90
N CYS A 104 -9.90 15.06 -4.29
CA CYS A 104 -9.74 16.48 -4.55
C CYS A 104 -8.34 16.81 -5.07
N LEU A 105 -7.48 15.81 -5.20
CA LEU A 105 -6.16 15.87 -5.82
C LEU A 105 -6.11 14.97 -7.04
N ASP A 106 -5.43 15.42 -8.08
CA ASP A 106 -5.23 14.67 -9.33
C ASP A 106 -4.50 13.36 -9.07
N ASP A 107 -3.47 13.37 -8.21
CA ASP A 107 -2.70 12.18 -7.84
C ASP A 107 -3.61 11.10 -7.24
N MET A 108 -4.54 11.49 -6.35
CA MET A 108 -5.51 10.56 -5.79
C MET A 108 -6.44 10.00 -6.87
N ALA A 109 -6.95 10.87 -7.76
CA ALA A 109 -7.83 10.45 -8.84
C ALA A 109 -7.12 9.48 -9.80
N GLN A 110 -5.83 9.69 -10.05
CA GLN A 110 -5.01 8.83 -10.91
C GLN A 110 -4.75 7.46 -10.27
N ILE A 111 -4.35 7.42 -8.99
CA ILE A 111 -3.92 6.18 -8.30
C ILE A 111 -5.12 5.41 -7.73
N PHE A 112 -6.06 6.09 -7.07
CA PHE A 112 -7.19 5.43 -6.39
C PHE A 112 -8.53 5.57 -7.12
N GLY A 113 -8.62 6.52 -8.05
CA GLY A 113 -9.88 6.90 -8.65
C GLY A 113 -10.65 7.90 -7.77
N HIS A 114 -11.98 7.86 -7.84
CA HIS A 114 -12.83 8.90 -7.26
C HIS A 114 -12.95 8.86 -5.73
N THR A 115 -12.81 7.70 -5.10
CA THR A 115 -13.14 7.54 -3.67
C THR A 115 -12.13 6.62 -2.98
N ALA A 116 -11.64 7.04 -1.81
CA ALA A 116 -10.98 6.14 -0.86
C ALA A 116 -12.03 5.38 -0.05
N TYR A 117 -11.99 4.05 -0.10
CA TYR A 117 -12.97 3.18 0.55
C TYR A 117 -12.51 2.79 1.96
N ILE A 118 -13.49 2.61 2.85
CA ILE A 118 -13.29 2.04 4.18
C ILE A 118 -13.91 0.65 4.19
N VAL A 119 -13.12 -0.32 4.63
CA VAL A 119 -13.55 -1.71 4.85
C VAL A 119 -13.68 -1.93 6.34
N ASP A 120 -14.86 -2.34 6.78
CA ASP A 120 -15.09 -2.69 8.19
C ASP A 120 -14.53 -4.09 8.48
N GLY A 121 -13.41 -4.13 9.20
CA GLY A 121 -12.74 -5.37 9.60
C GLY A 121 -13.29 -5.98 10.90
N ARG A 122 -14.32 -5.37 11.51
CA ARG A 122 -15.01 -5.90 12.71
C ARG A 122 -15.93 -7.05 12.38
N ASP A 123 -16.39 -7.13 11.13
CA ASP A 123 -17.19 -8.26 10.65
C ASP A 123 -16.34 -9.53 10.55
N SER A 124 -16.98 -10.69 10.68
CA SER A 124 -16.31 -11.99 10.67
C SER A 124 -15.33 -12.15 9.50
N ASN A 125 -14.21 -12.84 9.71
CA ASN A 125 -13.09 -13.01 8.77
C ASN A 125 -13.49 -13.36 7.32
N LYS A 126 -14.61 -14.08 7.10
CA LYS A 126 -15.09 -14.41 5.75
C LYS A 126 -15.74 -13.22 5.03
N SER A 127 -16.43 -12.35 5.78
CA SER A 127 -17.07 -11.15 5.24
C SER A 127 -16.03 -10.08 4.92
N MET A 128 -15.05 -9.88 5.81
CA MET A 128 -13.95 -8.94 5.61
C MET A 128 -13.15 -9.25 4.35
N GLY A 129 -12.79 -10.52 4.13
CA GLY A 129 -12.01 -10.91 2.95
C GLY A 129 -12.72 -10.54 1.64
N LYS A 130 -14.03 -10.73 1.53
CA LYS A 130 -14.81 -10.35 0.34
C LYS A 130 -14.89 -8.83 0.16
N SER A 131 -15.12 -8.09 1.25
CA SER A 131 -15.19 -6.62 1.23
C SER A 131 -13.85 -6.00 0.88
N LEU A 132 -12.76 -6.53 1.44
CA LEU A 132 -11.39 -6.12 1.12
C LEU A 132 -11.06 -6.35 -0.36
N VAL A 133 -11.29 -7.55 -0.87
CA VAL A 133 -11.07 -7.87 -2.29
C VAL A 133 -11.90 -6.97 -3.20
N LYS A 134 -13.16 -6.67 -2.83
CA LYS A 134 -14.01 -5.75 -3.60
C LYS A 134 -13.46 -4.32 -3.58
N ALA A 135 -13.01 -3.82 -2.43
CA ALA A 135 -12.42 -2.49 -2.30
C ALA A 135 -11.13 -2.37 -3.11
N LEU A 136 -10.27 -3.39 -3.06
CA LEU A 136 -8.98 -3.43 -3.74
C LEU A 136 -9.07 -3.72 -5.24
N LYS A 137 -10.15 -4.34 -5.72
CA LYS A 137 -10.29 -4.77 -7.13
C LYS A 137 -10.10 -3.65 -8.15
N ASN A 138 -10.48 -2.42 -7.81
CA ASN A 138 -10.44 -1.27 -8.72
C ASN A 138 -9.57 -0.12 -8.22
N ASN A 139 -9.01 -0.24 -7.01
CA ASN A 139 -8.20 0.80 -6.36
C ASN A 139 -6.86 0.23 -5.93
N GLU A 140 -5.85 1.09 -5.85
CA GLU A 140 -4.51 0.70 -5.36
C GLU A 140 -4.42 0.74 -3.83
N GLY A 141 -5.53 0.88 -3.14
CA GLY A 141 -5.55 0.84 -1.69
C GLY A 141 -6.92 1.08 -1.08
N CYS A 142 -7.02 0.80 0.19
CA CYS A 142 -8.19 1.08 1.02
C CYS A 142 -7.79 1.22 2.49
N PHE A 143 -8.72 1.74 3.28
CA PHE A 143 -8.64 1.76 4.73
C PHE A 143 -9.30 0.52 5.32
N VAL A 144 -8.69 -0.08 6.34
CA VAL A 144 -9.26 -1.20 7.08
C VAL A 144 -9.44 -0.80 8.53
N LEU A 145 -10.71 -0.75 8.98
CA LEU A 145 -11.05 -0.63 10.38
C LEU A 145 -10.84 -1.99 11.05
N LYS A 146 -9.95 -2.04 12.04
CA LYS A 146 -9.70 -3.25 12.83
C LYS A 146 -10.02 -2.92 14.28
N GLY A 147 -11.22 -3.29 14.74
CA GLY A 147 -11.65 -3.12 16.12
C GLY A 147 -11.53 -1.67 16.65
N ILE A 148 -12.60 -1.16 17.22
CA ILE A 148 -12.52 0.03 18.07
C ILE A 148 -12.51 -0.51 19.49
N ASN A 149 -11.47 -0.20 20.29
CA ASN A 149 -11.49 -0.52 21.72
C ASN A 149 -12.57 0.33 22.42
N LYS A 150 -12.88 0.02 23.69
CA LYS A 150 -13.92 0.72 24.45
C LYS A 150 -13.65 2.22 24.62
N ASP A 151 -12.44 2.66 24.40
CA ASP A 151 -11.98 4.05 24.56
C ASP A 151 -12.01 4.83 23.23
N GLY A 152 -12.56 4.25 22.16
CA GLY A 152 -12.67 4.89 20.85
C GLY A 152 -11.37 4.87 20.05
N GLU A 153 -10.32 4.23 20.52
CA GLU A 153 -9.06 4.04 19.81
C GLU A 153 -9.20 2.86 18.85
N GLY A 154 -9.43 3.18 17.59
CA GLY A 154 -9.48 2.19 16.52
C GLY A 154 -8.07 1.79 16.09
N LEU A 155 -7.73 0.53 16.28
CA LEU A 155 -6.60 -0.10 15.62
C LEU A 155 -6.97 -0.34 14.15
N GLY A 156 -6.85 0.67 13.33
CA GLY A 156 -7.02 0.56 11.89
C GLY A 156 -5.67 0.66 11.18
N TYR A 157 -5.65 0.27 9.93
CA TYR A 157 -4.50 0.46 9.05
C TYR A 157 -4.96 0.74 7.62
N THR A 158 -4.07 1.31 6.85
CA THR A 158 -4.26 1.42 5.41
C THR A 158 -3.53 0.28 4.72
N ILE A 159 -4.12 -0.20 3.62
CA ILE A 159 -3.47 -1.12 2.69
C ILE A 159 -3.32 -0.38 1.38
N THR A 160 -2.11 -0.29 0.87
CA THR A 160 -1.83 0.20 -0.47
C THR A 160 -1.08 -0.86 -1.28
N MET A 161 -1.29 -0.86 -2.58
CA MET A 161 -0.80 -1.91 -3.46
C MET A 161 -0.17 -1.32 -4.71
N GLY A 162 0.73 -2.10 -5.29
CA GLY A 162 1.35 -1.78 -6.55
C GLY A 162 1.88 -3.02 -7.25
N ARG A 163 2.33 -2.85 -8.48
CA ARG A 163 3.09 -3.87 -9.22
C ARG A 163 4.52 -3.97 -8.70
N THR A 164 4.99 -2.89 -8.06
CA THR A 164 6.30 -2.78 -7.41
C THR A 164 6.14 -2.21 -6.00
N LEU A 165 7.15 -2.37 -5.14
CA LEU A 165 7.18 -1.69 -3.84
C LEU A 165 7.17 -0.17 -3.99
N TYR A 166 7.82 0.37 -5.01
CA TYR A 166 7.78 1.80 -5.31
C TYR A 166 6.33 2.30 -5.47
N GLU A 167 5.53 1.65 -6.31
CA GLU A 167 4.12 2.03 -6.51
C GLU A 167 3.31 1.94 -5.23
N ALA A 168 3.49 0.87 -4.44
CA ALA A 168 2.75 0.69 -3.20
C ALA A 168 3.10 1.77 -2.15
N VAL A 169 4.38 2.16 -2.04
CA VAL A 169 4.85 3.24 -1.15
C VAL A 169 4.38 4.61 -1.66
N VAL A 170 4.46 4.87 -2.96
CA VAL A 170 3.90 6.12 -3.55
C VAL A 170 2.40 6.20 -3.31
N ALA A 171 1.67 5.10 -3.48
CA ALA A 171 0.24 5.06 -3.18
C ALA A 171 -0.03 5.40 -1.69
N MET A 172 0.76 4.89 -0.75
CA MET A 172 0.67 5.25 0.68
C MET A 172 0.83 6.76 0.88
N THR A 173 1.88 7.34 0.30
CA THR A 173 2.17 8.78 0.41
C THR A 173 1.03 9.63 -0.18
N VAL A 174 0.52 9.25 -1.34
CA VAL A 174 -0.60 9.97 -1.99
C VAL A 174 -1.88 9.85 -1.17
N LEU A 175 -2.13 8.70 -0.54
CA LEU A 175 -3.32 8.49 0.29
C LEU A 175 -3.27 9.38 1.54
N GLU A 176 -2.13 9.45 2.23
CA GLU A 176 -1.93 10.32 3.39
C GLU A 176 -2.10 11.79 3.02
N LYS A 177 -1.40 12.27 1.98
CA LYS A 177 -1.53 13.63 1.46
C LYS A 177 -2.98 13.97 1.10
N SER A 178 -3.70 13.05 0.49
CA SER A 178 -5.10 13.25 0.11
C SER A 178 -6.01 13.34 1.33
N ALA A 179 -5.77 12.53 2.37
CA ALA A 179 -6.47 12.62 3.63
C ALA A 179 -6.18 13.96 4.34
N GLU A 180 -4.92 14.37 4.39
CA GLU A 180 -4.52 15.66 4.94
C GLU A 180 -5.26 16.82 4.28
N VAL A 181 -5.19 16.92 2.95
CA VAL A 181 -5.85 17.99 2.18
C VAL A 181 -7.37 17.94 2.38
N PHE A 182 -7.98 16.75 2.41
CA PHE A 182 -9.40 16.62 2.68
C PHE A 182 -9.78 17.20 4.05
N PHE A 183 -9.07 16.82 5.12
CA PHE A 183 -9.37 17.31 6.47
C PHE A 183 -9.03 18.78 6.69
N LEU A 184 -8.02 19.31 6.02
CA LEU A 184 -7.71 20.74 6.06
C LEU A 184 -8.77 21.55 5.31
N ALA A 185 -9.22 21.09 4.15
CA ALA A 185 -10.29 21.72 3.38
C ALA A 185 -11.61 21.76 4.16
N GLU A 186 -11.97 20.68 4.88
CA GLU A 186 -13.17 20.65 5.74
C GLU A 186 -13.17 21.79 6.79
N LYS A 187 -12.01 22.20 7.28
CA LYS A 187 -11.90 23.32 8.25
C LYS A 187 -12.18 24.71 7.63
N ILE A 188 -12.03 24.84 6.33
CA ILE A 188 -12.19 26.13 5.62
C ILE A 188 -13.41 26.16 4.69
N GLY A 189 -14.38 25.27 4.89
CA GLY A 189 -15.63 25.26 4.16
C GLY A 189 -15.84 24.06 3.22
N GLY A 190 -14.92 23.11 3.24
CA GLY A 190 -15.03 21.85 2.49
C GLY A 190 -14.20 21.82 1.20
N SER A 191 -13.98 20.61 0.69
CA SER A 191 -13.30 20.37 -0.57
C SER A 191 -14.29 20.28 -1.73
N LYS A 192 -13.85 20.66 -2.94
CA LYS A 192 -14.58 20.42 -4.18
C LYS A 192 -14.03 19.16 -4.84
N PRO A 193 -14.73 18.01 -4.76
CA PRO A 193 -14.22 16.78 -5.31
C PRO A 193 -14.16 16.82 -6.85
N ILE A 194 -13.15 16.13 -7.40
CA ILE A 194 -13.05 15.87 -8.83
C ILE A 194 -14.27 15.06 -9.28
N PRO A 195 -14.95 15.44 -10.40
CA PRO A 195 -16.10 14.69 -10.90
C PRO A 195 -15.75 13.22 -11.15
N LYS A 196 -16.69 12.31 -10.88
CA LYS A 196 -16.47 10.87 -11.02
C LYS A 196 -16.01 10.44 -12.42
N TRP A 197 -16.58 11.06 -13.46
CA TRP A 197 -16.21 10.76 -14.84
C TRP A 197 -14.77 11.19 -15.14
N GLU A 198 -14.36 12.35 -14.63
CA GLU A 198 -13.01 12.91 -14.80
C GLU A 198 -11.97 12.05 -14.07
N ALA A 199 -12.20 11.71 -12.80
CA ALA A 199 -11.36 10.77 -12.06
C ALA A 199 -11.20 9.42 -12.78
N LYS A 200 -12.28 8.93 -13.43
CA LYS A 200 -12.22 7.69 -14.23
C LYS A 200 -11.32 7.84 -15.46
N VAL A 201 -11.37 8.99 -16.13
CA VAL A 201 -10.50 9.29 -17.30
C VAL A 201 -9.05 9.41 -16.86
N MET A 202 -8.79 10.16 -15.78
CA MET A 202 -7.44 10.31 -15.20
C MET A 202 -6.82 8.97 -14.87
N ARG A 203 -7.55 8.10 -14.13
CA ARG A 203 -7.11 6.77 -13.77
C ARG A 203 -6.82 5.88 -14.99
N LYS A 204 -7.67 5.93 -16.01
CA LYS A 204 -7.45 5.16 -17.24
C LYS A 204 -6.19 5.60 -17.98
N LYS A 205 -5.95 6.91 -18.05
CA LYS A 205 -4.74 7.48 -18.66
C LYS A 205 -3.50 7.09 -17.87
N TYR A 206 -3.55 7.20 -16.53
CA TYR A 206 -2.47 6.81 -15.64
C TYR A 206 -2.08 5.34 -15.85
N LYS A 207 -3.04 4.41 -15.73
CA LYS A 207 -2.78 2.98 -15.94
C LYS A 207 -2.18 2.67 -17.31
N LYS A 208 -2.59 3.38 -18.37
CA LYS A 208 -2.05 3.18 -19.72
C LYS A 208 -0.63 3.73 -19.89
N LYS A 209 -0.32 4.89 -19.27
CA LYS A 209 0.98 5.56 -19.40
C LYS A 209 2.05 4.86 -18.58
N TYR A 210 1.73 4.56 -17.32
CA TYR A 210 2.71 3.99 -16.39
C TYR A 210 2.96 2.49 -16.60
N SER A 211 2.05 1.75 -17.24
CA SER A 211 2.33 0.36 -17.65
C SER A 211 3.51 0.24 -18.63
N LYS A 212 3.81 1.29 -19.39
CA LYS A 212 4.97 1.30 -20.33
C LYS A 212 6.27 1.74 -19.65
N ALA A 213 6.22 2.80 -18.84
CA ALA A 213 7.42 3.32 -18.16
C ALA A 213 7.97 2.33 -17.12
N GLU A 214 7.10 1.52 -16.51
CA GLU A 214 7.50 0.53 -15.50
C GLU A 214 8.07 -0.74 -16.10
N GLU A 215 7.68 -1.10 -17.30
CA GLU A 215 8.33 -2.19 -18.03
C GLU A 215 9.79 -1.84 -18.31
N GLU A 216 10.09 -0.56 -18.58
CA GLU A 216 11.45 -0.05 -18.75
C GLU A 216 12.24 -0.03 -17.43
N VAL A 217 11.63 0.41 -16.32
CA VAL A 217 12.25 0.41 -14.99
C VAL A 217 12.47 -1.02 -14.46
N ARG A 218 11.51 -1.91 -14.66
CA ARG A 218 11.63 -3.33 -14.27
C ARG A 218 12.74 -4.05 -15.04
N LEU A 219 12.95 -3.71 -16.31
CA LEU A 219 14.04 -4.24 -17.13
C LEU A 219 15.40 -3.66 -16.70
N ALA A 220 15.42 -2.48 -16.07
CA ALA A 220 16.63 -1.85 -15.54
C ALA A 220 16.98 -2.35 -14.12
N GLU A 221 15.99 -2.77 -13.32
CA GLU A 221 16.18 -3.35 -11.97
C GLU A 221 16.56 -4.84 -12.00
N VAL A 222 16.42 -5.52 -13.14
CA VAL A 222 16.74 -6.96 -13.35
C VAL A 222 18.07 -7.14 -14.11
N LYS A 223 18.77 -6.05 -14.48
CA LYS A 223 20.12 -6.06 -15.05
C LYS A 223 21.15 -5.69 -14.01
#